data_62c5d5c97209ca48ebba5bd02ca6a58a
#
_entry.id   62c5d5c97209ca48ebba5bd02ca6a58a
#
_cell.length_a   1.000
_cell.length_b   1.000
_cell.length_c   1.000
_cell.angle_alpha   90.00
_cell.angle_beta   90.00
_cell.angle_gamma   90.00
#
_symmetry.space_group_name_H-M   'P 1'
#
loop_
_entity.id
_entity.type
_entity.pdbx_description
1 polymer ?
#
loop_
_entity_poly.entity_id
_entity_poly.type
_entity_poly.pdbx_seq_one_letter_code
_entity_poly.pdbx_strand_id
1 'polypeptide(L)'
;MKLIGSTTSPYVRRLRMWMSEIEHGFEKVDIFNSVDRERLVASNPTLKVPMLEDDSRTILDSGAIYRYLTKKLNKPELSWEQTNLLTLIDSVNDSLVQMFLLSRSDIDTSADKFYFRLQRERFDVIFAELDKAAEKGDFVQWNYASISLFCLLDWVSFRERYDYSALPNLLAFHTLVSENKEAQATDPR
;
A
#
# COMPACT_ATOMS: atom_id res chain seq x y z
N MET A 1 -21.33 2.90 2.85
CA MET A 1 -20.13 2.03 2.87
C MET A 1 -19.13 2.48 3.92
N LYS A 2 -18.31 1.58 4.44
CA LYS A 2 -17.36 1.85 5.52
C LYS A 2 -16.06 1.10 5.27
N LEU A 3 -14.94 1.83 5.20
CA LEU A 3 -13.59 1.27 5.11
C LEU A 3 -13.07 0.97 6.52
N ILE A 4 -12.53 -0.21 6.75
CA ILE A 4 -12.01 -0.67 8.03
C ILE A 4 -10.53 -1.00 7.88
N GLY A 5 -9.68 -0.43 8.75
CA GLY A 5 -8.27 -0.71 8.67
C GLY A 5 -7.37 0.10 9.62
N SER A 6 -6.09 -0.25 9.62
CA SER A 6 -5.06 0.43 10.39
C SER A 6 -4.51 1.64 9.64
N THR A 7 -4.36 2.78 10.33
CA THR A 7 -3.80 4.00 9.72
C THR A 7 -2.34 3.84 9.27
N THR A 8 -1.60 2.90 9.86
CA THR A 8 -0.19 2.63 9.53
C THR A 8 0.00 1.62 8.40
N SER A 9 -1.10 1.06 7.85
CA SER A 9 -1.04 0.12 6.73
C SER A 9 -0.94 0.85 5.39
N PRO A 10 0.04 0.54 4.54
CA PRO A 10 0.15 1.14 3.21
C PRO A 10 -1.04 0.76 2.32
N TYR A 11 -1.60 -0.43 2.48
CA TYR A 11 -2.78 -0.90 1.76
C TYR A 11 -4.08 -0.18 2.14
N VAL A 12 -4.21 0.19 3.41
CA VAL A 12 -5.35 1.01 3.89
C VAL A 12 -5.19 2.44 3.42
N ARG A 13 -3.97 3.00 3.52
CA ARG A 13 -3.69 4.38 3.16
C ARG A 13 -3.98 4.66 1.70
N ARG A 14 -3.57 3.77 0.77
CA ARG A 14 -3.84 3.96 -0.66
C ARG A 14 -5.33 4.01 -0.99
N LEU A 15 -6.17 3.25 -0.27
CA LEU A 15 -7.61 3.35 -0.41
C LEU A 15 -8.16 4.65 0.17
N ARG A 16 -7.71 5.07 1.36
CA ARG A 16 -8.12 6.34 1.96
C ARG A 16 -7.80 7.54 1.06
N MET A 17 -6.63 7.53 0.41
CA MET A 17 -6.26 8.57 -0.56
C MET A 17 -7.11 8.49 -1.83
N TRP A 18 -7.27 7.31 -2.40
CA TRP A 18 -8.05 7.13 -3.64
C TRP A 18 -9.55 7.39 -3.45
N MET A 19 -10.07 7.13 -2.24
CA MET A 19 -11.47 7.36 -1.87
C MET A 19 -11.73 8.75 -1.30
N SER A 20 -10.78 9.68 -1.34
CA SER A 20 -10.89 10.99 -0.68
C SER A 20 -12.13 11.79 -1.08
N GLU A 21 -12.59 11.64 -2.33
CA GLU A 21 -13.80 12.28 -2.86
C GLU A 21 -15.04 11.37 -2.85
N ILE A 22 -14.94 10.18 -2.29
CA ILE A 22 -16.04 9.21 -2.19
C ILE A 22 -16.58 9.24 -0.78
N GLU A 23 -17.89 9.50 -0.63
CA GLU A 23 -18.52 9.49 0.70
C GLU A 23 -18.45 8.10 1.34
N HIS A 24 -17.75 7.98 2.44
CA HIS A 24 -17.61 6.73 3.20
C HIS A 24 -17.24 6.99 4.66
N GLY A 25 -17.59 6.07 5.54
CA GLY A 25 -17.06 6.01 6.89
C GLY A 25 -15.66 5.38 6.91
N PHE A 26 -14.84 5.77 7.86
CA PHE A 26 -13.57 5.09 8.16
C PHE A 26 -13.55 4.62 9.61
N GLU A 27 -13.34 3.31 9.80
CA GLU A 27 -13.17 2.70 11.11
C GLU A 27 -11.72 2.27 11.30
N LYS A 28 -11.05 2.97 12.24
CA LYS A 28 -9.66 2.62 12.61
C LYS A 28 -9.67 1.38 13.49
N VAL A 29 -8.85 0.40 13.15
CA VAL A 29 -8.58 -0.80 13.94
C VAL A 29 -7.09 -0.96 14.17
N ASP A 30 -6.71 -1.40 15.36
CA ASP A 30 -5.36 -1.84 15.69
C ASP A 30 -5.30 -3.36 15.67
N ILE A 31 -4.73 -3.90 14.60
CA ILE A 31 -4.62 -5.37 14.39
C ILE A 31 -3.72 -6.07 15.42
N PHE A 32 -2.99 -5.31 16.23
CA PHE A 32 -2.15 -5.84 17.33
C PHE A 32 -2.84 -5.74 18.69
N ASN A 33 -3.98 -5.04 18.79
CA ASN A 33 -4.79 -4.97 19.98
C ASN A 33 -5.74 -6.18 20.03
N SER A 34 -5.89 -6.81 21.20
CA SER A 34 -6.69 -8.03 21.35
C SER A 34 -8.16 -7.84 20.96
N VAL A 35 -8.80 -6.75 21.38
CA VAL A 35 -10.22 -6.49 21.13
C VAL A 35 -10.51 -6.27 19.66
N ASP A 36 -9.73 -5.40 19.00
CA ASP A 36 -9.87 -5.13 17.56
C ASP A 36 -9.55 -6.37 16.73
N ARG A 37 -8.59 -7.18 17.20
CA ARG A 37 -8.22 -8.43 16.54
C ARG A 37 -9.34 -9.46 16.61
N GLU A 38 -9.99 -9.65 17.75
CA GLU A 38 -11.14 -10.57 17.89
C GLU A 38 -12.27 -10.19 16.92
N ARG A 39 -12.56 -8.90 16.81
CA ARG A 39 -13.55 -8.40 15.87
C ARG A 39 -13.14 -8.63 14.42
N LEU A 40 -11.88 -8.38 14.07
CA LEU A 40 -11.35 -8.66 12.74
C LEU A 40 -11.46 -10.14 12.41
N VAL A 41 -11.08 -11.03 13.32
CA VAL A 41 -11.19 -12.49 13.16
C VAL A 41 -12.63 -12.92 12.86
N ALA A 42 -13.61 -12.33 13.54
CA ALA A 42 -15.02 -12.65 13.37
C ALA A 42 -15.59 -12.20 12.00
N SER A 43 -15.03 -11.14 11.40
CA SER A 43 -15.57 -10.52 10.17
C SER A 43 -14.72 -10.73 8.94
N ASN A 44 -13.44 -11.08 9.09
CA ASN A 44 -12.49 -11.22 7.98
C ASN A 44 -11.60 -12.47 8.13
N PRO A 45 -11.88 -13.54 7.39
CA PRO A 45 -11.11 -14.79 7.48
C PRO A 45 -9.65 -14.66 7.01
N THR A 46 -9.27 -13.58 6.32
CA THR A 46 -7.88 -13.33 5.92
C THR A 46 -7.02 -12.78 7.05
N LEU A 47 -7.65 -12.27 8.12
CA LEU A 47 -7.02 -11.59 9.27
C LEU A 47 -6.16 -10.38 8.88
N LYS A 48 -6.44 -9.80 7.73
CA LYS A 48 -5.70 -8.67 7.15
C LYS A 48 -6.60 -7.44 6.99
N VAL A 49 -6.00 -6.29 6.89
CA VAL A 49 -6.65 -5.04 6.52
C VAL A 49 -6.06 -4.54 5.20
N PRO A 50 -6.83 -3.82 4.39
CA PRO A 50 -8.18 -3.26 4.59
C PRO A 50 -9.33 -4.24 4.38
N MET A 51 -10.50 -3.85 4.87
CA MET A 51 -11.79 -4.45 4.58
C MET A 51 -12.80 -3.33 4.30
N LEU A 52 -13.70 -3.52 3.33
CA LEU A 52 -14.78 -2.60 3.02
C LEU A 52 -16.11 -3.29 3.30
N GLU A 53 -16.95 -2.68 4.12
CA GLU A 53 -18.37 -3.02 4.27
C GLU A 53 -19.20 -2.10 3.38
N ASP A 54 -20.02 -2.69 2.51
CA ASP A 54 -20.91 -1.95 1.61
C ASP A 54 -22.24 -2.67 1.49
N ASP A 55 -23.26 -2.12 2.12
CA ASP A 55 -24.58 -2.74 2.32
C ASP A 55 -24.43 -4.13 2.96
N SER A 56 -24.84 -5.19 2.28
CA SER A 56 -24.72 -6.58 2.74
C SER A 56 -23.42 -7.28 2.31
N ARG A 57 -22.48 -6.55 1.71
CA ARG A 57 -21.24 -7.13 1.17
C ARG A 57 -20.04 -6.73 1.99
N THR A 58 -19.15 -7.68 2.17
CA THR A 58 -17.79 -7.45 2.69
C THR A 58 -16.79 -7.73 1.59
N ILE A 59 -15.99 -6.72 1.25
CA ILE A 59 -14.95 -6.81 0.23
C ILE A 59 -13.60 -6.81 0.95
N LEU A 60 -12.79 -7.80 0.67
CA LEU A 60 -11.47 -8.00 1.30
C LEU A 60 -10.37 -7.66 0.30
N ASP A 61 -9.20 -7.22 0.84
CA ASP A 61 -8.04 -6.83 0.04
C ASP A 61 -8.19 -5.49 -0.70
N SER A 62 -7.13 -4.70 -0.69
CA SER A 62 -7.14 -3.35 -1.25
C SER A 62 -7.31 -3.30 -2.77
N GLY A 63 -6.73 -4.26 -3.50
CA GLY A 63 -6.91 -4.36 -4.95
C GLY A 63 -8.32 -4.82 -5.33
N ALA A 64 -8.92 -5.73 -4.54
CA ALA A 64 -10.31 -6.15 -4.74
C ALA A 64 -11.29 -5.01 -4.42
N ILE A 65 -11.05 -4.25 -3.34
CA ILE A 65 -11.84 -3.07 -2.98
C ILE A 65 -11.76 -2.01 -4.09
N TYR A 66 -10.55 -1.73 -4.60
CA TYR A 66 -10.36 -0.80 -5.71
C TYR A 66 -11.19 -1.22 -6.94
N ARG A 67 -11.06 -2.47 -7.40
CA ARG A 67 -11.83 -2.99 -8.56
C ARG A 67 -13.32 -2.95 -8.33
N TYR A 68 -13.78 -3.32 -7.14
CA TYR A 68 -15.19 -3.27 -6.77
C TYR A 68 -15.76 -1.85 -6.87
N LEU A 69 -15.07 -0.88 -6.28
CA LEU A 69 -15.52 0.51 -6.27
C LEU A 69 -15.38 1.17 -7.64
N THR A 70 -14.33 0.89 -8.40
CA THR A 70 -14.16 1.35 -9.77
C THR A 70 -15.37 0.93 -10.63
N LYS A 71 -15.77 -0.34 -10.54
CA LYS A 71 -16.94 -0.84 -11.25
C LYS A 71 -18.26 -0.25 -10.72
N LYS A 72 -18.46 -0.23 -9.39
CA LYS A 72 -19.68 0.29 -8.75
C LYS A 72 -19.93 1.76 -9.08
N LEU A 73 -18.87 2.57 -9.14
CA LEU A 73 -18.92 4.02 -9.33
C LEU A 73 -18.65 4.45 -10.77
N ASN A 74 -18.52 3.49 -11.70
CA ASN A 74 -18.21 3.73 -13.11
C ASN A 74 -16.99 4.65 -13.30
N LYS A 75 -15.94 4.44 -12.49
CA LYS A 75 -14.67 5.18 -12.60
C LYS A 75 -13.78 4.54 -13.66
N PRO A 76 -12.84 5.30 -14.27
CA PRO A 76 -11.85 4.73 -15.21
C PRO A 76 -11.04 3.60 -14.58
N GLU A 77 -10.87 2.52 -15.31
CA GLU A 77 -9.97 1.43 -14.95
C GLU A 77 -8.52 1.78 -15.30
N LEU A 78 -7.56 1.13 -14.65
CA LEU A 78 -6.15 1.22 -15.02
C LEU A 78 -5.93 0.54 -16.39
N SER A 79 -5.02 1.11 -17.20
CA SER A 79 -4.51 0.42 -18.38
C SER A 79 -3.71 -0.82 -17.98
N TRP A 80 -3.36 -1.67 -18.95
CA TRP A 80 -2.50 -2.84 -18.69
C TRP A 80 -1.10 -2.45 -18.22
N GLU A 81 -0.54 -1.37 -18.75
CA GLU A 81 0.74 -0.82 -18.33
C GLU A 81 0.69 -0.36 -16.86
N GLN A 82 -0.34 0.40 -16.49
CA GLN A 82 -0.58 0.84 -15.12
C GLN A 82 -0.85 -0.33 -14.17
N THR A 83 -1.54 -1.37 -14.65
CA THR A 83 -1.78 -2.60 -13.89
C THR A 83 -0.48 -3.37 -13.65
N ASN A 84 0.43 -3.43 -14.62
CA ASN A 84 1.75 -4.02 -14.46
C ASN A 84 2.60 -3.24 -13.46
N LEU A 85 2.59 -1.91 -13.51
CA LEU A 85 3.26 -1.08 -12.49
C LEU A 85 2.69 -1.33 -11.09
N LEU A 86 1.37 -1.42 -10.94
CA LEU A 86 0.74 -1.78 -9.68
C LEU A 86 1.18 -3.17 -9.20
N THR A 87 1.37 -4.13 -10.12
CA THR A 87 1.87 -5.48 -9.78
C THR A 87 3.29 -5.44 -9.23
N LEU A 88 4.19 -4.60 -9.80
CA LEU A 88 5.54 -4.38 -9.26
C LEU A 88 5.47 -3.78 -7.86
N ILE A 89 4.65 -2.74 -7.68
CA ILE A 89 4.45 -2.07 -6.39
C ILE A 89 3.92 -3.05 -5.35
N ASP A 90 2.91 -3.84 -5.67
CA ASP A 90 2.33 -4.83 -4.75
C ASP A 90 3.34 -5.93 -4.39
N SER A 91 4.09 -6.41 -5.37
CA SER A 91 5.10 -7.46 -5.15
C SER A 91 6.18 -7.04 -4.15
N VAL A 92 6.71 -5.82 -4.28
CA VAL A 92 7.72 -5.32 -3.35
C VAL A 92 7.11 -4.94 -2.00
N ASN A 93 5.90 -4.37 -1.99
CA ASN A 93 5.21 -3.99 -0.75
C ASN A 93 4.88 -5.22 0.10
N ASP A 94 4.36 -6.29 -0.50
CA ASP A 94 4.08 -7.55 0.19
C ASP A 94 5.35 -8.14 0.81
N SER A 95 6.44 -8.15 0.06
CA SER A 95 7.73 -8.65 0.52
C SER A 95 8.28 -7.82 1.69
N LEU A 96 8.22 -6.49 1.60
CA LEU A 96 8.66 -5.59 2.67
C LEU A 96 7.81 -5.72 3.94
N VAL A 97 6.50 -5.84 3.80
CA VAL A 97 5.60 -6.06 4.95
C VAL A 97 5.89 -7.41 5.62
N GLN A 98 6.14 -8.47 4.84
CA GLN A 98 6.54 -9.76 5.40
C GLN A 98 7.87 -9.67 6.16
N MET A 99 8.89 -9.02 5.58
CA MET A 99 10.17 -8.80 6.25
C MET A 99 10.00 -7.98 7.53
N PHE A 100 9.13 -6.97 7.53
CA PHE A 100 8.79 -6.20 8.71
C PHE A 100 8.15 -7.06 9.81
N LEU A 101 7.19 -7.93 9.47
CA LEU A 101 6.56 -8.83 10.43
C LEU A 101 7.53 -9.85 11.00
N LEU A 102 8.44 -10.38 10.19
CA LEU A 102 9.50 -11.29 10.64
C LEU A 102 10.43 -10.59 11.64
N SER A 103 10.87 -9.34 11.34
CA SER A 103 11.71 -8.58 12.28
C SER A 103 10.99 -8.27 13.59
N ARG A 104 9.67 -8.09 13.57
CA ARG A 104 8.86 -7.94 14.79
C ARG A 104 8.63 -9.24 15.56
N SER A 105 8.96 -10.36 14.97
CA SER A 105 8.93 -11.70 15.57
C SER A 105 10.32 -12.16 16.01
N ASP A 106 11.24 -11.19 16.24
CA ASP A 106 12.63 -11.42 16.68
C ASP A 106 13.46 -12.28 15.70
N ILE A 107 13.07 -12.29 14.42
CA ILE A 107 13.83 -12.98 13.36
C ILE A 107 14.80 -11.98 12.72
N ASP A 108 16.09 -12.30 12.75
CA ASP A 108 17.12 -11.52 12.07
C ASP A 108 16.98 -11.63 10.55
N THR A 109 16.34 -10.62 9.96
CA THR A 109 16.12 -10.55 8.50
C THR A 109 17.35 -10.05 7.73
N SER A 110 18.41 -9.63 8.41
CA SER A 110 19.71 -9.28 7.81
C SER A 110 20.58 -10.51 7.55
N ALA A 111 20.29 -11.62 8.20
CA ALA A 111 21.04 -12.86 8.09
C ALA A 111 21.19 -13.32 6.63
N ASP A 112 22.33 -13.96 6.33
CA ASP A 112 22.61 -14.54 5.01
C ASP A 112 21.86 -15.85 4.82
N LYS A 113 20.53 -15.75 4.60
CA LYS A 113 19.64 -16.87 4.26
C LYS A 113 19.08 -16.69 2.87
N PHE A 114 18.84 -17.79 2.16
CA PHE A 114 18.33 -17.77 0.78
C PHE A 114 17.10 -16.89 0.62
N TYR A 115 16.10 -17.04 1.50
CA TYR A 115 14.88 -16.25 1.43
C TYR A 115 15.16 -14.74 1.54
N PHE A 116 15.99 -14.33 2.49
CA PHE A 116 16.29 -12.92 2.71
C PHE A 116 17.14 -12.31 1.58
N ARG A 117 18.07 -13.08 0.99
CA ARG A 117 18.80 -12.64 -0.22
C ARG A 117 17.85 -12.41 -1.38
N LEU A 118 16.92 -13.36 -1.62
CA LEU A 118 15.92 -13.24 -2.68
C LEU A 118 15.02 -12.00 -2.48
N GLN A 119 14.63 -11.68 -1.22
CA GLN A 119 13.85 -10.49 -0.95
C GLN A 119 14.64 -9.21 -1.24
N ARG A 120 15.90 -9.12 -0.80
CA ARG A 120 16.76 -7.95 -1.07
C ARG A 120 16.99 -7.74 -2.57
N GLU A 121 17.31 -8.79 -3.30
CA GLU A 121 17.45 -8.75 -4.77
C GLU A 121 16.16 -8.23 -5.42
N ARG A 122 15.00 -8.72 -4.98
CA ARG A 122 13.69 -8.25 -5.47
C ARG A 122 13.49 -6.77 -5.21
N PHE A 123 13.87 -6.27 -4.02
CA PHE A 123 13.76 -4.85 -3.71
C PHE A 123 14.61 -4.02 -4.67
N ASP A 124 15.88 -4.35 -4.83
CA ASP A 124 16.81 -3.61 -5.68
C ASP A 124 16.33 -3.57 -7.14
N VAL A 125 15.90 -4.71 -7.68
CA VAL A 125 15.40 -4.81 -9.06
C VAL A 125 14.11 -4.00 -9.24
N ILE A 126 13.13 -4.17 -8.35
CA ILE A 126 11.83 -3.52 -8.54
C ILE A 126 11.93 -2.01 -8.30
N PHE A 127 12.64 -1.55 -7.27
CA PHE A 127 12.78 -0.10 -7.04
C PHE A 127 13.52 0.58 -8.21
N ALA A 128 14.53 -0.07 -8.79
CA ALA A 128 15.20 0.46 -9.98
C ALA A 128 14.26 0.53 -11.21
N GLU A 129 13.38 -0.45 -11.42
CA GLU A 129 12.38 -0.40 -12.51
C GLU A 129 11.31 0.67 -12.26
N LEU A 130 10.87 0.85 -11.01
CA LEU A 130 9.92 1.90 -10.63
C LEU A 130 10.54 3.31 -10.80
N ASP A 131 11.85 3.47 -10.53
CA ASP A 131 12.56 4.74 -10.77
C ASP A 131 12.59 5.08 -12.26
N LYS A 132 12.91 4.12 -13.13
CA LYS A 132 12.85 4.28 -14.59
C LYS A 132 11.44 4.61 -15.10
N ALA A 133 10.41 3.99 -14.52
CA ALA A 133 9.03 4.30 -14.86
C ALA A 133 8.63 5.73 -14.42
N ALA A 134 9.11 6.18 -13.26
CA ALA A 134 8.93 7.55 -12.80
C ALA A 134 9.65 8.56 -13.73
N GLU A 135 10.88 8.25 -14.20
CA GLU A 135 11.61 9.05 -15.17
C GLU A 135 10.83 9.23 -16.49
N LYS A 136 10.19 8.15 -16.97
CA LYS A 136 9.36 8.18 -18.18
C LYS A 136 8.03 8.93 -18.01
N GLY A 137 7.67 9.29 -16.79
CA GLY A 137 6.40 9.96 -16.51
C GLY A 137 5.20 9.03 -16.35
N ASP A 138 5.40 7.72 -16.16
CA ASP A 138 4.33 6.73 -16.05
C ASP A 138 3.44 6.95 -14.81
N PHE A 139 3.89 7.75 -13.83
CA PHE A 139 3.16 8.11 -12.60
C PHE A 139 2.64 9.56 -12.56
N VAL A 140 2.72 10.30 -13.67
CA VAL A 140 2.21 11.69 -13.73
C VAL A 140 0.70 11.73 -13.57
N GLN A 141 -0.01 10.75 -14.11
CA GLN A 141 -1.46 10.66 -13.94
C GLN A 141 -1.78 10.25 -12.49
N TRP A 142 -2.61 11.09 -11.81
CA TRP A 142 -3.09 10.77 -10.48
C TRP A 142 -4.15 9.66 -10.53
N ASN A 143 -3.75 8.45 -10.24
CA ASN A 143 -4.58 7.25 -10.27
C ASN A 143 -4.17 6.27 -9.16
N TYR A 144 -4.82 5.12 -9.10
CA TYR A 144 -4.57 4.15 -8.05
C TYR A 144 -3.14 3.57 -8.06
N ALA A 145 -2.47 3.50 -9.22
CA ALA A 145 -1.08 3.03 -9.31
C ALA A 145 -0.10 4.07 -8.73
N SER A 146 -0.25 5.37 -9.10
CA SER A 146 0.58 6.46 -8.56
C SER A 146 0.36 6.64 -7.05
N ILE A 147 -0.88 6.56 -6.58
CA ILE A 147 -1.21 6.58 -5.14
C ILE A 147 -0.56 5.40 -4.41
N SER A 148 -0.58 4.21 -5.02
CA SER A 148 0.02 3.01 -4.42
C SER A 148 1.54 3.12 -4.33
N LEU A 149 2.19 3.69 -5.35
CA LEU A 149 3.62 3.98 -5.32
C LEU A 149 3.95 4.95 -4.17
N PHE A 150 3.22 6.04 -4.05
CA PHE A 150 3.43 6.99 -2.96
C PHE A 150 3.29 6.31 -1.59
N CYS A 151 2.24 5.53 -1.39
CA CYS A 151 2.02 4.84 -0.11
C CYS A 151 3.13 3.82 0.21
N LEU A 152 3.70 3.16 -0.79
CA LEU A 152 4.87 2.29 -0.63
C LEU A 152 6.09 3.10 -0.20
N LEU A 153 6.46 4.16 -0.94
CA LEU A 153 7.63 4.99 -0.67
C LEU A 153 7.57 5.64 0.72
N ASP A 154 6.42 6.21 1.06
CA ASP A 154 6.24 6.82 2.37
C ASP A 154 6.26 5.79 3.51
N TRP A 155 5.71 4.59 3.29
CA TRP A 155 5.73 3.53 4.29
C TRP A 155 7.15 3.00 4.53
N VAL A 156 7.98 2.81 3.48
CA VAL A 156 9.36 2.34 3.66
C VAL A 156 10.22 3.39 4.36
N SER A 157 9.99 4.68 4.09
CA SER A 157 10.65 5.78 4.81
C SER A 157 10.19 5.83 6.28
N PHE A 158 8.88 5.78 6.54
CA PHE A 158 8.31 5.79 7.89
C PHE A 158 8.76 4.61 8.75
N ARG A 159 9.01 3.44 8.12
CA ARG A 159 9.42 2.21 8.79
C ARG A 159 10.92 1.92 8.68
N GLU A 160 11.68 2.75 7.97
CA GLU A 160 13.12 2.57 7.74
C GLU A 160 13.43 1.18 7.16
N ARG A 161 12.70 0.79 6.07
CA ARG A 161 12.77 -0.57 5.54
C ARG A 161 13.56 -0.70 4.24
N TYR A 162 13.72 0.38 3.52
CA TYR A 162 14.52 0.43 2.31
C TYR A 162 14.98 1.87 2.05
N ASP A 163 16.25 2.04 1.69
CA ASP A 163 16.81 3.33 1.32
C ASP A 163 16.80 3.48 -0.21
N TYR A 164 15.93 4.34 -0.69
CA TYR A 164 15.84 4.71 -2.12
C TYR A 164 16.42 6.10 -2.42
N SER A 165 17.25 6.64 -1.55
CA SER A 165 17.86 7.98 -1.72
C SER A 165 18.75 8.08 -2.97
N ALA A 166 19.28 6.96 -3.46
CA ALA A 166 20.03 6.87 -4.72
C ALA A 166 19.14 6.78 -5.98
N LEU A 167 17.81 6.80 -5.85
CA LEU A 167 16.82 6.71 -6.92
C LEU A 167 16.11 8.08 -7.09
N PRO A 168 16.68 9.00 -7.90
CA PRO A 168 16.30 10.40 -7.88
C PRO A 168 14.86 10.66 -8.35
N ASN A 169 14.33 9.84 -9.26
CA ASN A 169 13.00 10.03 -9.80
C ASN A 169 11.93 9.60 -8.80
N LEU A 170 12.17 8.54 -8.03
CA LEU A 170 11.30 8.13 -6.91
C LEU A 170 11.35 9.16 -5.78
N LEU A 171 12.53 9.70 -5.48
CA LEU A 171 12.68 10.73 -4.45
C LEU A 171 11.91 12.00 -4.82
N ALA A 172 12.05 12.46 -6.08
CA ALA A 172 11.32 13.62 -6.60
C ALA A 172 9.79 13.39 -6.59
N PHE A 173 9.35 12.21 -7.02
CA PHE A 173 7.93 11.82 -6.99
C PHE A 173 7.39 11.82 -5.54
N HIS A 174 8.09 11.19 -4.61
CA HIS A 174 7.67 11.14 -3.20
C HIS A 174 7.57 12.53 -2.59
N THR A 175 8.58 13.38 -2.82
CA THR A 175 8.60 14.77 -2.33
C THR A 175 7.41 15.55 -2.88
N LEU A 176 7.16 15.49 -4.19
CA LEU A 176 6.06 16.19 -4.83
C LEU A 176 4.69 15.75 -4.28
N VAL A 177 4.47 14.44 -4.16
CA VAL A 177 3.17 13.90 -3.71
C VAL A 177 2.96 14.12 -2.21
N SER A 178 4.00 14.24 -1.41
CA SER A 178 3.89 14.54 0.03
C SER A 178 3.21 15.89 0.30
N GLU A 179 3.21 16.79 -0.67
CA GLU A 179 2.54 18.10 -0.61
C GLU A 179 1.02 18.03 -0.87
N ASN A 180 0.53 16.88 -1.39
CA ASN A 180 -0.89 16.73 -1.68
C ASN A 180 -1.72 16.64 -0.39
N LYS A 181 -2.90 17.26 -0.42
CA LYS A 181 -3.82 17.29 0.73
C LYS A 181 -4.23 15.88 1.19
N GLU A 182 -4.41 14.93 0.25
CA GLU A 182 -4.75 13.53 0.54
C GLU A 182 -3.61 12.81 1.25
N ALA A 183 -2.36 13.08 0.85
CA ALA A 183 -1.17 12.54 1.49
C ALA A 183 -1.05 13.04 2.94
N GLN A 184 -1.24 14.34 3.15
CA GLN A 184 -1.19 14.97 4.47
C GLN A 184 -2.35 14.51 5.37
N ALA A 185 -3.58 14.45 4.84
CA ALA A 185 -4.76 14.02 5.61
C ALA A 185 -4.72 12.54 6.03
N THR A 186 -3.86 11.74 5.41
CA THR A 186 -3.73 10.31 5.69
C THR A 186 -2.38 9.93 6.29
N ASP A 187 -1.54 10.90 6.65
CA ASP A 187 -0.22 10.64 7.23
C ASP A 187 -0.36 9.77 8.50
N PRO A 188 0.39 8.68 8.59
CA PRO A 188 0.36 7.77 9.75
C PRO A 188 1.21 8.25 10.95
N ARG A 189 2.00 9.31 10.80
CA ARG A 189 2.88 9.87 11.83
C ARG A 189 2.10 10.65 12.88
#